data_a4c3e9cad9306a8e70cc8054d0dd5d6a
#
_entry.id   a4c3e9cad9306a8e70cc8054d0dd5d6a
#
_cell.length_a   1.000
_cell.length_b   1.000
_cell.length_c   1.000
_cell.angle_alpha   90.00
_cell.angle_beta   90.00
_cell.angle_gamma   90.00
#
_symmetry.space_group_name_H-M   'P 1'
#
loop_
_entity.id
_entity.type
_entity.pdbx_description
1 polymer ?
#
loop_
_entity_poly.entity_id
_entity_poly.type
_entity_poly.pdbx_seq_one_letter_code
_entity_poly.pdbx_strand_id
1 'polypeptide(L)'
;MKKLCVLLLLTVSLFANAKEYIFSPKDVPAMKQLLGSGNLQPGDAVVLKDGTYHNLEEIHFTGKGVSGKPIVWRAENPGKAVISGKLRLKIYGEYLQLEDLLFYKAWAIGHDMIDFQGEKGVYASYCRMTRCVIDECNDPQKGERPNEGDEYWVGLRGTN
;
A
#
# COMPACT_ATOMS: atom_id res chain seq x y z
N MET A 1 -10.69 33.94 -52.46
CA MET A 1 -11.43 33.64 -51.21
C MET A 1 -10.89 32.32 -50.66
N LYS A 2 -10.03 32.37 -49.62
CA LYS A 2 -9.44 31.21 -48.98
C LYS A 2 -10.36 30.76 -47.85
N LYS A 3 -10.94 29.56 -47.96
CA LYS A 3 -11.76 28.94 -46.89
C LYS A 3 -10.83 28.41 -45.81
N LEU A 4 -10.84 29.04 -44.66
CA LEU A 4 -10.12 28.59 -43.45
C LEU A 4 -10.96 27.48 -42.81
N CYS A 5 -10.47 26.23 -42.90
CA CYS A 5 -11.10 25.07 -42.28
C CYS A 5 -10.55 24.99 -40.83
N VAL A 6 -11.34 25.47 -39.86
CA VAL A 6 -10.99 25.33 -38.43
C VAL A 6 -11.35 23.90 -37.98
N LEU A 7 -10.33 23.07 -37.82
CA LEU A 7 -10.47 21.72 -37.27
C LEU A 7 -10.59 21.82 -35.74
N LEU A 8 -11.81 21.74 -35.23
CA LEU A 8 -12.09 21.72 -33.78
C LEU A 8 -11.71 20.33 -33.24
N LEU A 9 -10.51 20.19 -32.64
CA LEU A 9 -10.12 18.99 -31.90
C LEU A 9 -10.94 18.92 -30.60
N LEU A 10 -11.98 18.09 -30.60
CA LEU A 10 -12.69 17.71 -29.39
C LEU A 10 -11.77 16.76 -28.59
N THR A 11 -11.06 17.28 -27.58
CA THR A 11 -10.38 16.45 -26.59
C THR A 11 -11.43 15.88 -25.64
N VAL A 12 -11.86 14.65 -25.88
CA VAL A 12 -12.67 13.90 -24.92
C VAL A 12 -11.75 13.53 -23.75
N SER A 13 -11.82 14.31 -22.69
CA SER A 13 -11.21 13.96 -21.41
C SER A 13 -11.94 12.74 -20.85
N LEU A 14 -11.41 11.55 -21.04
CA LEU A 14 -11.84 10.34 -20.31
C LEU A 14 -11.54 10.56 -18.83
N PHE A 15 -12.52 11.05 -18.08
CA PHE A 15 -12.46 11.03 -16.63
C PHE A 15 -12.56 9.57 -16.20
N ALA A 16 -11.41 8.92 -15.99
CA ALA A 16 -11.39 7.68 -15.26
C ALA A 16 -11.90 7.99 -13.84
N ASN A 17 -13.10 7.52 -13.51
CA ASN A 17 -13.62 7.63 -12.17
C ASN A 17 -12.80 6.75 -11.25
N ALA A 18 -12.27 7.32 -10.17
CA ALA A 18 -11.64 6.60 -9.09
C ALA A 18 -12.60 5.53 -8.55
N LYS A 19 -12.10 4.32 -8.33
CA LYS A 19 -12.89 3.20 -7.81
C LYS A 19 -12.48 2.89 -6.37
N GLU A 20 -13.47 2.49 -5.58
CA GLU A 20 -13.23 1.92 -4.27
C GLU A 20 -13.45 0.39 -4.31
N TYR A 21 -12.45 -0.33 -3.85
CA TYR A 21 -12.46 -1.79 -3.71
C TYR A 21 -12.50 -2.13 -2.23
N ILE A 22 -13.64 -2.61 -1.75
CA ILE A 22 -13.89 -2.81 -0.32
C ILE A 22 -13.68 -4.28 0.05
N PHE A 23 -12.86 -4.52 1.07
CA PHE A 23 -12.52 -5.86 1.55
C PHE A 23 -12.78 -5.99 3.05
N SER A 24 -13.26 -7.16 3.45
CA SER A 24 -13.35 -7.59 4.85
C SER A 24 -12.21 -8.57 5.19
N PRO A 25 -12.01 -8.94 6.46
CA PRO A 25 -10.96 -9.90 6.84
C PRO A 25 -11.02 -11.27 6.14
N LYS A 26 -12.17 -11.68 5.62
CA LYS A 26 -12.30 -12.93 4.83
C LYS A 26 -11.89 -12.80 3.37
N ASP A 27 -11.73 -11.58 2.89
CA ASP A 27 -11.41 -11.30 1.50
C ASP A 27 -9.90 -11.09 1.27
N VAL A 28 -9.06 -11.42 2.28
CA VAL A 28 -7.60 -11.23 2.24
C VAL A 28 -6.94 -11.76 0.96
N PRO A 29 -7.25 -12.97 0.45
CA PRO A 29 -6.61 -13.45 -0.79
C PRO A 29 -6.89 -12.54 -1.99
N ALA A 30 -8.13 -12.10 -2.18
CA ALA A 30 -8.51 -11.21 -3.27
C ALA A 30 -7.91 -9.80 -3.10
N MET A 31 -7.86 -9.29 -1.88
CA MET A 31 -7.20 -8.02 -1.56
C MET A 31 -5.70 -8.08 -1.92
N LYS A 32 -4.98 -9.12 -1.47
CA LYS A 32 -3.54 -9.30 -1.79
C LYS A 32 -3.30 -9.37 -3.29
N GLN A 33 -4.13 -10.12 -4.01
CA GLN A 33 -4.05 -10.23 -5.45
C GLN A 33 -4.22 -8.86 -6.13
N LEU A 34 -5.20 -8.06 -5.70
CA LEU A 34 -5.43 -6.74 -6.26
C LEU A 34 -4.27 -5.78 -5.96
N LEU A 35 -3.84 -5.69 -4.69
CA LEU A 35 -2.74 -4.81 -4.27
C LEU A 35 -1.43 -5.13 -5.01
N GLY A 36 -1.16 -6.43 -5.26
CA GLY A 36 0.05 -6.89 -5.94
C GLY A 36 -0.04 -6.88 -7.47
N SER A 37 -1.21 -6.63 -8.04
CA SER A 37 -1.42 -6.74 -9.50
C SER A 37 -0.78 -5.62 -10.31
N GLY A 38 -0.56 -4.44 -9.70
CA GLY A 38 -0.15 -3.22 -10.40
C GLY A 38 -1.22 -2.61 -11.32
N ASN A 39 -2.46 -3.10 -11.28
CA ASN A 39 -3.55 -2.70 -12.19
C ASN A 39 -4.44 -1.58 -11.62
N LEU A 40 -4.22 -1.17 -10.37
CA LEU A 40 -4.94 -0.05 -9.77
C LEU A 40 -4.63 1.24 -10.55
N GLN A 41 -5.66 2.04 -10.77
CA GLN A 41 -5.56 3.29 -11.53
C GLN A 41 -5.33 4.48 -10.59
N PRO A 42 -4.77 5.60 -11.10
CA PRO A 42 -4.64 6.82 -10.32
C PRO A 42 -5.96 7.27 -9.70
N GLY A 43 -5.97 7.40 -8.37
CA GLY A 43 -7.15 7.76 -7.58
C GLY A 43 -7.94 6.58 -7.03
N ASP A 44 -7.65 5.34 -7.45
CA ASP A 44 -8.30 4.15 -6.88
C ASP A 44 -7.97 3.98 -5.39
N ALA A 45 -8.91 3.42 -4.64
CA ALA A 45 -8.76 3.10 -3.24
C ALA A 45 -9.08 1.64 -2.93
N VAL A 46 -8.19 1.00 -2.18
CA VAL A 46 -8.43 -0.28 -1.51
C VAL A 46 -8.83 0.01 -0.07
N VAL A 47 -10.05 -0.32 0.30
CA VAL A 47 -10.65 0.03 1.58
C VAL A 47 -10.85 -1.21 2.43
N LEU A 48 -10.30 -1.21 3.64
CA LEU A 48 -10.46 -2.27 4.60
C LEU A 48 -11.63 -1.97 5.56
N LYS A 49 -12.60 -2.85 5.62
CA LYS A 49 -13.64 -2.82 6.64
C LYS A 49 -13.06 -3.01 8.03
N ASP A 50 -13.79 -2.57 9.04
CA ASP A 50 -13.46 -2.82 10.42
C ASP A 50 -13.26 -4.31 10.68
N GLY A 51 -12.21 -4.63 11.43
CA GLY A 51 -11.88 -6.01 11.81
C GLY A 51 -10.40 -6.28 11.89
N THR A 52 -10.04 -7.52 12.23
CA THR A 52 -8.65 -7.95 12.36
C THR A 52 -8.23 -8.76 11.16
N TYR A 53 -7.19 -8.30 10.50
CA TYR A 53 -6.49 -8.92 9.38
C TYR A 53 -5.24 -9.62 9.91
N HIS A 54 -5.37 -10.89 10.23
CA HIS A 54 -4.33 -11.64 10.94
C HIS A 54 -3.44 -12.44 10.00
N ASN A 55 -2.13 -12.45 10.26
CA ASN A 55 -1.12 -13.20 9.50
C ASN A 55 -1.23 -12.93 7.99
N LEU A 56 -1.16 -11.68 7.59
CA LEU A 56 -1.16 -11.33 6.17
C LEU A 56 0.07 -11.87 5.43
N GLU A 57 1.14 -12.21 6.19
CA GLU A 57 2.40 -12.71 5.64
C GLU A 57 3.00 -11.71 4.62
N GLU A 58 3.52 -12.20 3.50
CA GLU A 58 4.04 -11.30 2.47
C GLU A 58 2.90 -10.69 1.66
N ILE A 59 2.91 -9.37 1.57
CA ILE A 59 1.95 -8.59 0.80
C ILE A 59 2.70 -7.51 0.00
N HIS A 60 2.30 -7.33 -1.24
CA HIS A 60 2.84 -6.31 -2.13
C HIS A 60 1.77 -5.24 -2.36
N PHE A 61 2.13 -3.99 -2.15
CA PHE A 61 1.32 -2.85 -2.56
C PHE A 61 2.07 -2.11 -3.65
N THR A 62 1.63 -2.30 -4.89
CA THR A 62 2.29 -1.74 -6.06
C THR A 62 1.31 -1.08 -7.01
N GLY A 63 1.80 -0.12 -7.77
CA GLY A 63 1.03 0.59 -8.77
C GLY A 63 1.66 1.90 -9.19
N LYS A 64 0.94 2.61 -10.04
CA LYS A 64 1.40 3.89 -10.58
C LYS A 64 0.30 4.94 -10.47
N GLY A 65 0.23 5.58 -9.30
CA GLY A 65 -0.56 6.78 -9.09
C GLY A 65 0.07 8.00 -9.77
N VAL A 66 -0.52 9.16 -9.58
CA VAL A 66 0.03 10.44 -10.06
C VAL A 66 -0.17 11.53 -8.99
N SER A 67 0.55 12.63 -9.14
CA SER A 67 0.38 13.79 -8.27
C SER A 67 -1.09 14.25 -8.23
N GLY A 68 -1.63 14.41 -7.02
CA GLY A 68 -3.05 14.75 -6.80
C GLY A 68 -4.05 13.60 -6.95
N LYS A 69 -3.62 12.43 -7.45
CA LYS A 69 -4.45 11.21 -7.55
C LYS A 69 -3.62 9.98 -7.15
N PRO A 70 -3.20 9.86 -5.88
CA PRO A 70 -2.49 8.67 -5.41
C PRO A 70 -3.41 7.45 -5.47
N ILE A 71 -2.80 6.26 -5.50
CA ILE A 71 -3.50 5.02 -5.20
C ILE A 71 -3.46 4.85 -3.68
N VAL A 72 -4.61 4.65 -3.06
CA VAL A 72 -4.73 4.63 -1.60
C VAL A 72 -5.11 3.24 -1.09
N TRP A 73 -4.40 2.75 -0.08
CA TRP A 73 -4.84 1.62 0.73
C TRP A 73 -5.14 2.11 2.14
N ARG A 74 -6.39 2.02 2.58
CA ARG A 74 -6.84 2.65 3.81
C ARG A 74 -7.85 1.83 4.60
N ALA A 75 -8.00 2.15 5.88
CA ALA A 75 -9.15 1.71 6.64
C ALA A 75 -10.44 2.47 6.22
N GLU A 76 -11.59 1.81 6.35
CA GLU A 76 -12.90 2.46 6.23
C GLU A 76 -13.08 3.46 7.39
N ASN A 77 -12.81 3.02 8.61
CA ASN A 77 -12.80 3.84 9.82
C ASN A 77 -11.38 3.86 10.43
N PRO A 78 -10.82 5.03 10.73
CA PRO A 78 -9.46 5.16 11.24
C PRO A 78 -9.18 4.26 12.45
N GLY A 79 -8.11 3.45 12.37
CA GLY A 79 -7.67 2.55 13.43
C GLY A 79 -8.58 1.33 13.68
N LYS A 80 -9.64 1.12 12.90
CA LYS A 80 -10.54 -0.04 13.06
C LYS A 80 -10.20 -1.23 12.17
N ALA A 81 -9.40 -1.03 11.13
CA ALA A 81 -8.77 -2.12 10.40
C ALA A 81 -7.42 -2.42 11.07
N VAL A 82 -7.38 -3.54 11.81
CA VAL A 82 -6.24 -3.96 12.61
C VAL A 82 -5.45 -5.02 11.85
N ILE A 83 -4.20 -4.72 11.54
CA ILE A 83 -3.26 -5.69 10.94
C ILE A 83 -2.42 -6.28 12.06
N SER A 84 -2.39 -7.62 12.19
CA SER A 84 -1.72 -8.30 13.28
C SER A 84 -1.03 -9.60 12.82
N GLY A 85 -0.13 -10.10 13.67
CA GLY A 85 0.60 -11.33 13.40
C GLY A 85 1.71 -11.15 12.37
N LYS A 86 2.05 -12.20 11.65
CA LYS A 86 3.14 -12.22 10.66
C LYS A 86 2.88 -11.26 9.50
N LEU A 87 3.82 -10.35 9.25
CA LEU A 87 3.69 -9.35 8.19
C LEU A 87 5.04 -9.06 7.53
N ARG A 88 5.01 -8.98 6.21
CA ARG A 88 6.03 -8.33 5.39
C ARG A 88 5.32 -7.54 4.29
N LEU A 89 5.16 -6.26 4.49
CA LEU A 89 4.52 -5.37 3.52
C LEU A 89 5.59 -4.67 2.68
N LYS A 90 5.61 -4.97 1.38
CA LYS A 90 6.45 -4.27 0.40
C LYS A 90 5.63 -3.23 -0.35
N ILE A 91 6.08 -1.98 -0.30
CA ILE A 91 5.45 -0.86 -1.00
C ILE A 91 6.43 -0.35 -2.06
N TYR A 92 6.05 -0.42 -3.34
CA TYR A 92 6.90 0.03 -4.43
C TYR A 92 6.10 0.46 -5.66
N GLY A 93 6.60 1.49 -6.33
CA GLY A 93 5.92 2.17 -7.42
C GLY A 93 5.84 3.67 -7.17
N GLU A 94 4.82 4.32 -7.70
CA GLU A 94 4.72 5.78 -7.66
C GLU A 94 3.40 6.24 -7.03
N TYR A 95 3.45 7.28 -6.16
CA TYR A 95 2.28 7.91 -5.56
C TYR A 95 1.33 6.91 -4.90
N LEU A 96 1.87 6.01 -4.07
CA LEU A 96 1.09 5.08 -3.25
C LEU A 96 0.93 5.66 -1.84
N GLN A 97 -0.23 5.45 -1.24
CA GLN A 97 -0.55 6.01 0.06
C GLN A 97 -1.20 4.98 0.97
N LEU A 98 -0.61 4.78 2.16
CA LEU A 98 -1.18 4.00 3.26
C LEU A 98 -1.85 4.95 4.25
N GLU A 99 -3.11 4.66 4.65
CA GLU A 99 -3.83 5.56 5.56
C GLU A 99 -4.64 4.82 6.62
N ASP A 100 -4.69 5.42 7.82
CA ASP A 100 -5.65 5.10 8.87
C ASP A 100 -5.58 3.66 9.39
N LEU A 101 -4.51 2.90 9.10
CA LEU A 101 -4.33 1.51 9.51
C LEU A 101 -3.72 1.43 10.91
N LEU A 102 -4.13 0.42 11.67
CA LEU A 102 -3.53 0.05 12.95
C LEU A 102 -2.76 -1.26 12.79
N PHE A 103 -1.44 -1.19 12.94
CA PHE A 103 -0.58 -2.37 13.08
C PHE A 103 -0.45 -2.65 14.57
N TYR A 104 -1.09 -3.70 15.05
CA TYR A 104 -1.10 -4.07 16.46
C TYR A 104 -0.68 -5.51 16.66
N LYS A 105 0.35 -5.71 17.46
CA LYS A 105 0.96 -7.04 17.66
C LYS A 105 1.26 -7.72 16.33
N ALA A 106 1.75 -6.96 15.37
CA ALA A 106 2.32 -7.48 14.14
C ALA A 106 3.84 -7.59 14.27
N TRP A 107 4.46 -8.52 13.54
CA TRP A 107 5.91 -8.67 13.54
C TRP A 107 6.43 -9.05 12.15
N ALA A 108 7.70 -8.69 11.92
CA ALA A 108 8.34 -8.87 10.62
C ALA A 108 8.56 -10.35 10.27
N ILE A 109 8.45 -10.65 8.98
CA ILE A 109 9.01 -11.87 8.40
C ILE A 109 10.29 -11.45 7.68
N GLY A 110 11.42 -11.65 8.32
CA GLY A 110 12.73 -11.21 7.85
C GLY A 110 13.15 -9.87 8.47
N HIS A 111 13.65 -8.92 7.68
CA HIS A 111 14.27 -7.70 8.24
C HIS A 111 13.26 -6.56 8.53
N ASP A 112 12.29 -6.34 7.65
CA ASP A 112 11.40 -5.20 7.75
C ASP A 112 9.93 -5.65 7.74
N MET A 113 9.12 -5.08 8.63
CA MET A 113 7.68 -5.31 8.64
C MET A 113 6.98 -4.54 7.51
N ILE A 114 7.36 -3.28 7.33
CA ILE A 114 6.91 -2.42 6.23
C ILE A 114 8.15 -1.91 5.50
N ASP A 115 8.29 -2.27 4.23
CA ASP A 115 9.45 -1.93 3.41
C ASP A 115 9.02 -1.10 2.19
N PHE A 116 9.53 0.13 2.08
CA PHE A 116 9.32 1.01 0.92
C PHE A 116 10.28 0.67 -0.22
N GLN A 117 10.36 -0.62 -0.51
CA GLN A 117 11.13 -1.18 -1.61
C GLN A 117 10.48 -2.47 -2.10
N GLY A 118 10.46 -2.67 -3.40
CA GLY A 118 10.12 -3.94 -4.02
C GLY A 118 11.32 -4.86 -4.16
N GLU A 119 11.42 -5.54 -5.27
CA GLU A 119 12.59 -6.32 -5.62
C GLU A 119 13.74 -5.41 -6.03
N LYS A 120 14.95 -5.98 -6.18
CA LYS A 120 16.18 -5.25 -6.48
C LYS A 120 15.99 -4.26 -7.65
N GLY A 121 16.20 -2.99 -7.37
CA GLY A 121 16.08 -1.90 -8.35
C GLY A 121 14.69 -1.30 -8.49
N VAL A 122 13.69 -1.79 -7.76
CA VAL A 122 12.34 -1.22 -7.75
C VAL A 122 12.09 -0.54 -6.42
N TYR A 123 11.90 0.78 -6.44
CA TYR A 123 11.76 1.62 -5.26
C TYR A 123 10.37 2.26 -5.17
N ALA A 124 10.04 2.74 -3.98
CA ALA A 124 8.90 3.59 -3.73
C ALA A 124 9.24 5.05 -4.05
N SER A 125 8.48 5.70 -4.93
CA SER A 125 8.64 7.11 -5.28
C SER A 125 7.39 7.88 -4.96
N TYR A 126 7.54 9.00 -4.22
CA TYR A 126 6.39 9.82 -3.79
C TYR A 126 5.34 9.04 -3.00
N CYS A 127 5.73 7.92 -2.37
CA CYS A 127 4.87 7.10 -1.54
C CYS A 127 4.79 7.66 -0.12
N ARG A 128 3.68 7.40 0.56
CA ARG A 128 3.43 7.97 1.88
C ARG A 128 2.64 7.01 2.77
N MET A 129 2.97 7.04 4.06
CA MET A 129 2.19 6.44 5.12
C MET A 129 1.71 7.56 6.06
N THR A 130 0.41 7.63 6.33
CA THR A 130 -0.17 8.73 7.09
C THR A 130 -1.31 8.25 7.99
N ARG A 131 -1.43 8.83 9.18
CA ARG A 131 -2.42 8.47 10.20
C ARG A 131 -2.47 6.96 10.53
N CYS A 132 -1.35 6.27 10.34
CA CYS A 132 -1.19 4.88 10.75
C CYS A 132 -0.57 4.81 12.15
N VAL A 133 -0.91 3.77 12.89
CA VAL A 133 -0.36 3.49 14.22
C VAL A 133 0.37 2.15 14.16
N ILE A 134 1.56 2.10 14.75
CA ILE A 134 2.33 0.87 14.97
C ILE A 134 2.47 0.71 16.48
N ASP A 135 1.85 -0.33 17.04
CA ASP A 135 1.78 -0.54 18.47
C ASP A 135 2.04 -2.00 18.85
N GLU A 136 2.87 -2.22 19.86
CA GLU A 136 3.29 -3.54 20.35
C GLU A 136 3.80 -4.49 19.23
N CYS A 137 4.39 -3.95 18.16
CA CYS A 137 4.85 -4.70 17.00
C CYS A 137 6.28 -5.23 17.22
N ASN A 138 6.40 -6.29 18.02
CA ASN A 138 7.66 -6.97 18.29
C ASN A 138 7.49 -8.45 18.04
N ASP A 139 8.55 -9.11 17.52
CA ASP A 139 8.54 -10.56 17.37
C ASP A 139 8.45 -11.22 18.76
N PRO A 140 7.40 -11.99 19.04
CA PRO A 140 7.26 -12.67 20.31
C PRO A 140 8.35 -13.73 20.58
N GLN A 141 9.08 -14.16 19.56
CA GLN A 141 10.15 -15.15 19.66
C GLN A 141 11.56 -14.53 19.70
N LYS A 142 11.69 -13.22 19.57
CA LYS A 142 13.01 -12.54 19.48
C LYS A 142 13.88 -12.72 20.73
N GLY A 143 13.30 -12.95 21.90
CA GLY A 143 14.06 -13.25 23.12
C GLY A 143 14.85 -14.58 23.06
N GLU A 144 14.50 -15.46 22.14
CA GLU A 144 15.12 -16.79 21.97
C GLU A 144 16.17 -16.84 20.84
N ARG A 145 16.31 -15.76 20.04
CA ARG A 145 17.21 -15.71 18.87
C ARG A 145 18.15 -14.49 18.92
N PRO A 146 19.17 -14.51 19.76
CA PRO A 146 20.03 -13.32 19.98
C PRO A 146 20.91 -12.93 18.79
N ASN A 147 20.94 -13.69 17.69
CA ASN A 147 21.85 -13.50 16.56
C ASN A 147 21.18 -13.30 15.19
N GLU A 148 19.86 -13.18 15.12
CA GLU A 148 19.19 -12.79 13.88
C GLU A 148 19.12 -11.27 13.81
N GLY A 149 19.56 -10.70 12.68
CA GLY A 149 19.78 -9.25 12.47
C GLY A 149 18.62 -8.35 12.88
N ASP A 150 18.90 -7.06 12.96
CA ASP A 150 17.92 -6.05 13.39
C ASP A 150 16.66 -6.09 12.52
N GLU A 151 15.51 -6.19 13.18
CA GLU A 151 14.20 -6.06 12.56
C GLU A 151 13.72 -4.63 12.71
N TYR A 152 13.25 -4.07 11.61
CA TYR A 152 12.71 -2.70 11.60
C TYR A 152 11.20 -2.72 11.36
N TRP A 153 10.49 -1.83 12.05
CA TRP A 153 9.07 -1.64 11.79
C TRP A 153 8.83 -1.03 10.42
N VAL A 154 9.69 -0.08 10.02
CA VAL A 154 9.59 0.59 8.72
C VAL A 154 10.98 0.76 8.12
N GLY A 155 11.20 0.19 6.94
CA GLY A 155 12.39 0.35 6.13
C GLY A 155 12.14 1.37 5.00
N LEU A 156 12.95 2.42 4.94
CA LEU A 156 12.96 3.39 3.84
C LEU A 156 14.24 3.21 3.04
N ARG A 157 14.12 2.75 1.82
CA ARG A 157 15.26 2.54 0.93
C ARG A 157 15.03 3.26 -0.39
N GLY A 158 16.03 3.99 -0.85
CA GLY A 158 15.98 4.73 -2.10
C GLY A 158 17.33 4.79 -2.78
N THR A 159 17.36 5.25 -4.02
CA THR A 159 18.58 5.67 -4.70
C THR A 159 18.84 7.14 -4.39
N ASN A 160 20.08 7.47 -4.02
CA ASN A 160 20.57 8.85 -4.02
C ASN A 160 20.74 9.34 -5.45
#